data_eed1f2a8af5714c6c2c491f4b95f86a5
#
_entry.id   eed1f2a8af5714c6c2c491f4b95f86a5
#
_cell.length_a   1.000
_cell.length_b   1.000
_cell.length_c   1.000
_cell.angle_alpha   90.00
_cell.angle_beta   90.00
_cell.angle_gamma   90.00
#
_symmetry.space_group_name_H-M   'P 1'
#
loop_
_entity.id
_entity.type
_entity.pdbx_description
1 polymer ?
#
loop_
_entity_poly.entity_id
_entity_poly.type
_entity_poly.pdbx_seq_one_letter_code
_entity_poly.pdbx_strand_id
1 'polypeptide(L)'
;MSKKLLFRLAVLMAAMMCALGMQAAVEAYANYTPSNTTLTFYYDNQRSTRTGTTYDLNTGYSSPGWYLDGTYTSVTRVVFKSPFVIATPTTTYSWFCDMENLQSITGIAYLNTSEVTNMGWMFGGCSSLKNLDLSSFNTANVSDMRCMFYNCESLMSLDLSHFNTTVVNDMYGMFDHCESLTSLNVSNFNTANVTDMRYMFRNCKLLTSLNVSNFITDNVTSMGDMFSNCCGLTSLDLRNFNTSNVTNMESMFLGCSALTDLEVSSFNTANVTNMGIMFSDCNSLTSLDVSNFNTANVTTMNRMFENCSALTSLDLSSFNTAKVTNMKWMFFDCTNLKTIYVGDGWSTAAVTSSDYMFYYCTKLVGGKGTTYDGNHVDKAYAHIDGGSSNPGYFTAPELFDEALNVEGGDIHFESTGDYPWTVIQEGSRMYAQSGNAGVANSSSVMTATVNAVEGDILKFDFKAWGEGTSTLHDRCSFSINGVEQIAYGEYQNARWETYSVYLPAGECTLEWSYTKDLSVNRPGDYFAVDNVAIICTTLRGDVNGDGEVNISDVTALIDYLLSGDASAINTDAADCNHDNGVSIADVTVLIDYLLSGTWN
;
A
#
# COMPACT_ATOMS: atom_id res chain seq x y z
N MET A 1 -69.36 56.52 20.26
CA MET A 1 -68.68 55.57 21.16
C MET A 1 -67.74 56.31 22.10
N SER A 2 -67.89 56.13 23.44
CA SER A 2 -67.09 56.92 24.38
C SER A 2 -65.65 56.42 24.39
N LYS A 3 -64.67 57.33 24.55
CA LYS A 3 -63.23 56.98 24.63
C LYS A 3 -62.93 55.86 25.66
N LYS A 4 -63.78 55.78 26.71
CA LYS A 4 -63.67 54.67 27.71
C LYS A 4 -64.10 53.33 27.19
N LEU A 5 -65.04 53.27 26.21
CA LEU A 5 -65.45 51.97 25.60
C LEU A 5 -64.39 51.45 24.59
N LEU A 6 -63.80 52.40 23.82
CA LEU A 6 -62.65 52.02 22.92
C LEU A 6 -61.45 51.54 23.71
N PHE A 7 -61.09 52.16 24.83
CA PHE A 7 -59.99 51.73 25.69
C PHE A 7 -60.25 50.34 26.32
N ARG A 8 -61.52 50.09 26.77
CA ARG A 8 -61.92 48.80 27.29
C ARG A 8 -61.91 47.72 26.21
N LEU A 9 -62.30 48.01 24.97
CA LEU A 9 -62.21 47.10 23.83
C LEU A 9 -60.75 46.82 23.44
N ALA A 10 -59.91 47.84 23.46
CA ALA A 10 -58.47 47.66 23.18
C ALA A 10 -57.77 46.85 24.26
N VAL A 11 -58.11 47.02 25.54
CA VAL A 11 -57.61 46.21 26.65
C VAL A 11 -58.16 44.80 26.59
N LEU A 12 -59.45 44.61 26.20
CA LEU A 12 -59.99 43.25 25.98
C LEU A 12 -59.36 42.54 24.77
N MET A 13 -59.13 43.29 23.69
CA MET A 13 -58.41 42.73 22.51
C MET A 13 -56.94 42.41 22.84
N ALA A 14 -56.24 43.26 23.58
CA ALA A 14 -54.89 42.98 24.07
C ALA A 14 -54.89 41.78 25.04
N ALA A 15 -55.86 41.65 25.93
CA ALA A 15 -56.04 40.51 26.81
C ALA A 15 -56.45 39.24 26.06
N MET A 16 -57.30 39.36 25.00
CA MET A 16 -57.59 38.24 24.08
C MET A 16 -56.37 37.83 23.22
N MET A 17 -55.57 38.78 22.76
CA MET A 17 -54.32 38.49 22.08
C MET A 17 -53.26 37.84 23.00
N CYS A 18 -53.24 38.23 24.29
CA CYS A 18 -52.43 37.53 25.31
C CYS A 18 -53.03 36.17 25.74
N ALA A 19 -54.40 36.01 25.62
CA ALA A 19 -55.06 34.72 25.93
C ALA A 19 -55.13 33.74 24.73
N LEU A 20 -54.95 34.24 23.49
CA LEU A 20 -54.52 33.40 22.37
C LEU A 20 -53.06 33.05 22.64
N GLY A 21 -52.86 32.09 23.53
CA GLY A 21 -51.55 31.66 23.96
C GLY A 21 -50.60 31.63 22.76
N MET A 22 -49.52 32.41 22.81
CA MET A 22 -48.40 32.20 21.91
C MET A 22 -48.02 30.73 22.08
N GLN A 23 -48.55 29.90 21.18
CA GLN A 23 -48.13 28.50 21.14
C GLN A 23 -46.61 28.54 20.93
N ALA A 24 -45.85 27.97 21.86
CA ALA A 24 -44.41 27.98 21.75
C ALA A 24 -44.02 27.46 20.35
N ALA A 25 -43.06 28.09 19.72
CA ALA A 25 -42.61 27.70 18.40
C ALA A 25 -42.10 26.23 18.46
N VAL A 26 -42.37 25.49 17.40
CA VAL A 26 -41.78 24.17 17.23
C VAL A 26 -40.28 24.34 16.94
N GLU A 27 -39.45 23.72 17.73
CA GLU A 27 -37.98 23.82 17.64
C GLU A 27 -37.30 22.46 17.82
N ALA A 28 -36.05 22.35 17.28
CA ALA A 28 -35.19 21.22 17.49
C ALA A 28 -34.30 21.45 18.72
N TYR A 29 -34.27 20.50 19.65
CA TYR A 29 -33.47 20.60 20.86
C TYR A 29 -33.14 19.22 21.43
N ALA A 30 -32.13 19.16 22.29
CA ALA A 30 -31.83 17.99 23.09
C ALA A 30 -32.27 18.19 24.55
N ASN A 31 -32.66 17.10 25.24
CA ASN A 31 -33.02 17.10 26.65
C ASN A 31 -32.31 15.94 27.36
N TYR A 32 -31.53 16.24 28.37
CA TYR A 32 -30.92 15.25 29.25
C TYR A 32 -31.78 14.97 30.47
N THR A 33 -32.05 13.69 30.71
CA THR A 33 -32.84 13.23 31.87
C THR A 33 -31.92 12.46 32.82
N PRO A 34 -31.48 13.06 33.96
CA PRO A 34 -30.47 12.42 34.84
C PRO A 34 -30.94 11.12 35.48
N SER A 35 -32.22 10.94 35.74
CA SER A 35 -32.76 9.74 36.42
C SER A 35 -32.61 8.45 35.63
N ASN A 36 -32.42 8.53 34.31
CA ASN A 36 -32.20 7.41 33.41
C ASN A 36 -31.02 7.60 32.45
N THR A 37 -30.18 8.63 32.70
CA THR A 37 -28.96 8.94 31.96
C THR A 37 -29.16 9.03 30.44
N THR A 38 -30.34 9.54 30.02
CA THR A 38 -30.75 9.57 28.61
C THR A 38 -30.71 10.98 28.05
N LEU A 39 -30.03 11.16 26.92
CA LEU A 39 -30.11 12.37 26.08
C LEU A 39 -31.13 12.12 24.96
N THR A 40 -32.21 12.91 24.93
CA THR A 40 -33.29 12.72 23.96
C THR A 40 -33.43 13.94 23.05
N PHE A 41 -33.50 13.70 21.74
CA PHE A 41 -33.66 14.72 20.71
C PHE A 41 -35.14 14.84 20.34
N TYR A 42 -35.64 16.07 20.35
CA TYR A 42 -37.02 16.44 20.08
C TYR A 42 -37.14 17.53 18.99
N TYR A 43 -38.26 17.49 18.28
CA TYR A 43 -38.71 18.56 17.40
C TYR A 43 -40.18 18.85 17.73
N ASP A 44 -40.43 19.72 18.70
CA ASP A 44 -41.77 20.07 19.18
C ASP A 44 -41.76 21.44 19.88
N ASN A 45 -42.92 21.83 20.43
CA ASN A 45 -43.10 23.07 21.19
C ASN A 45 -43.18 22.84 22.72
N GLN A 46 -42.68 21.71 23.22
CA GLN A 46 -42.82 21.30 24.63
C GLN A 46 -41.54 21.48 25.45
N ARG A 47 -40.53 22.16 24.92
CA ARG A 47 -39.23 22.32 25.57
C ARG A 47 -39.32 22.82 27.01
N SER A 48 -40.15 23.85 27.26
CA SER A 48 -40.31 24.44 28.61
C SER A 48 -41.03 23.56 29.62
N THR A 49 -41.68 22.48 29.17
CA THR A 49 -42.40 21.52 30.02
C THR A 49 -41.58 20.24 30.33
N ARG A 50 -40.43 20.08 29.68
CA ARG A 50 -39.58 18.91 29.86
C ARG A 50 -38.91 18.92 31.23
N THR A 51 -38.82 17.75 31.84
CA THR A 51 -38.00 17.52 33.04
C THR A 51 -36.58 17.24 32.62
N GLY A 52 -35.59 17.77 33.35
CA GLY A 52 -34.17 17.65 33.03
C GLY A 52 -33.57 18.92 32.45
N THR A 53 -32.40 18.81 31.82
CA THR A 53 -31.68 19.93 31.21
C THR A 53 -31.88 19.94 29.70
N THR A 54 -32.33 21.05 29.15
CA THR A 54 -32.53 21.21 27.70
C THR A 54 -31.43 22.05 27.08
N TYR A 55 -31.04 21.69 25.87
CA TYR A 55 -29.94 22.29 25.12
C TYR A 55 -30.38 22.64 23.69
N ASP A 56 -29.87 23.77 23.20
CA ASP A 56 -29.93 24.09 21.77
C ASP A 56 -28.99 23.15 20.98
N LEU A 57 -29.30 22.93 19.72
CA LEU A 57 -28.35 22.27 18.82
C LEU A 57 -27.23 23.26 18.50
N ASN A 58 -26.00 22.75 18.45
CA ASN A 58 -24.83 23.56 18.07
C ASN A 58 -24.82 23.91 16.58
N THR A 59 -23.96 24.84 16.20
CA THR A 59 -23.75 25.28 14.83
C THR A 59 -22.26 25.31 14.50
N GLY A 60 -21.92 25.03 13.24
CA GLY A 60 -20.53 25.06 12.75
C GLY A 60 -19.63 24.06 13.51
N TYR A 61 -18.51 24.55 14.00
CA TYR A 61 -17.50 23.80 14.76
C TYR A 61 -17.61 23.96 16.28
N SER A 62 -18.69 24.52 16.79
CA SER A 62 -18.88 24.64 18.24
C SER A 62 -19.33 23.33 18.84
N SER A 63 -18.81 22.95 20.01
CA SER A 63 -19.28 21.79 20.75
C SER A 63 -20.69 22.04 21.31
N PRO A 64 -21.54 21.00 21.40
CA PRO A 64 -22.90 21.15 21.94
C PRO A 64 -22.91 21.45 23.45
N GLY A 65 -24.00 22.04 23.93
CA GLY A 65 -24.12 22.46 25.34
C GLY A 65 -23.95 21.34 26.34
N TRP A 66 -24.44 20.12 26.05
CA TRP A 66 -24.27 18.94 26.90
C TRP A 66 -22.81 18.40 26.95
N TYR A 67 -21.97 18.80 25.99
CA TYR A 67 -20.51 18.57 26.05
C TYR A 67 -19.86 19.61 26.95
N LEU A 68 -20.21 20.89 26.76
CA LEU A 68 -19.58 22.02 27.45
C LEU A 68 -19.81 22.01 28.98
N ASP A 69 -20.95 21.49 29.44
CA ASP A 69 -21.27 21.43 30.88
C ASP A 69 -20.93 20.08 31.54
N GLY A 70 -20.33 19.14 30.78
CA GLY A 70 -19.90 17.85 31.28
C GLY A 70 -21.00 16.78 31.36
N THR A 71 -22.21 17.04 30.92
CA THR A 71 -23.35 16.09 30.89
C THR A 71 -22.99 14.82 30.11
N TYR A 72 -22.19 14.93 29.04
CA TYR A 72 -21.76 13.81 28.18
C TYR A 72 -21.19 12.63 28.98
N THR A 73 -20.47 12.87 30.08
CA THR A 73 -19.85 11.81 30.91
C THR A 73 -20.85 10.86 31.55
N SER A 74 -22.09 11.30 31.69
CA SER A 74 -23.17 10.55 32.35
C SER A 74 -24.16 9.91 31.39
N VAL A 75 -24.06 10.20 30.07
CA VAL A 75 -25.01 9.68 29.08
C VAL A 75 -24.75 8.21 28.80
N THR A 76 -25.75 7.36 29.00
CA THR A 76 -25.69 5.92 28.65
C THR A 76 -26.60 5.57 27.47
N ARG A 77 -27.55 6.43 27.14
CA ARG A 77 -28.50 6.23 26.03
C ARG A 77 -28.78 7.53 25.31
N VAL A 78 -28.91 7.42 23.99
CA VAL A 78 -29.42 8.50 23.13
C VAL A 78 -30.71 8.03 22.46
N VAL A 79 -31.69 8.94 22.37
CA VAL A 79 -32.99 8.65 21.75
C VAL A 79 -33.39 9.79 20.82
N PHE A 80 -33.63 9.48 19.56
CA PHE A 80 -34.27 10.41 18.63
C PHE A 80 -35.77 10.11 18.57
N LYS A 81 -36.62 11.13 18.77
CA LYS A 81 -38.07 11.00 18.60
C LYS A 81 -38.47 11.22 17.14
N SER A 82 -39.52 10.52 16.66
CA SER A 82 -39.91 10.53 15.26
C SER A 82 -40.10 11.92 14.62
N PRO A 83 -40.63 12.94 15.30
CA PRO A 83 -40.71 14.28 14.72
C PRO A 83 -39.37 14.94 14.44
N PHE A 84 -38.26 14.45 15.01
CA PHE A 84 -36.93 15.00 14.80
C PHE A 84 -36.46 14.89 13.34
N VAL A 85 -37.06 13.99 12.54
CA VAL A 85 -36.76 13.87 11.09
C VAL A 85 -37.07 15.17 10.30
N ILE A 86 -37.88 16.08 10.86
CA ILE A 86 -38.18 17.36 10.24
C ILE A 86 -37.10 18.41 10.53
N ALA A 87 -36.31 18.20 11.59
CA ALA A 87 -35.18 19.06 11.90
C ALA A 87 -34.07 18.86 10.84
N THR A 88 -33.44 19.94 10.41
CA THR A 88 -32.35 19.96 9.43
C THR A 88 -31.10 20.57 10.06
N PRO A 89 -30.41 19.87 10.98
CA PRO A 89 -29.17 20.38 11.54
C PRO A 89 -28.14 20.55 10.44
N THR A 90 -27.33 21.60 10.50
CA THR A 90 -26.24 21.85 9.55
C THR A 90 -24.92 21.25 10.01
N THR A 91 -24.83 20.80 11.26
CA THR A 91 -23.67 20.12 11.83
C THR A 91 -24.12 19.08 12.86
N THR A 92 -23.35 18.03 12.95
CA THR A 92 -23.40 17.05 14.05
C THR A 92 -22.04 16.97 14.77
N TYR A 93 -21.20 17.99 14.57
CA TYR A 93 -19.88 18.08 15.17
C TYR A 93 -19.93 17.87 16.68
N SER A 94 -19.17 16.88 17.16
CA SER A 94 -19.04 16.49 18.56
C SER A 94 -20.35 16.13 19.28
N TRP A 95 -21.43 15.72 18.59
CA TRP A 95 -22.71 15.45 19.24
C TRP A 95 -22.65 14.39 20.32
N PHE A 96 -21.84 13.36 20.13
CA PHE A 96 -21.68 12.26 21.10
C PHE A 96 -20.22 12.12 21.53
N CYS A 97 -19.39 13.14 21.28
CA CYS A 97 -17.97 13.13 21.60
C CYS A 97 -17.75 12.81 23.08
N ASP A 98 -16.80 11.89 23.34
CA ASP A 98 -16.37 11.42 24.66
C ASP A 98 -17.50 10.84 25.54
N MET A 99 -18.61 10.43 24.94
CA MET A 99 -19.66 9.68 25.67
C MET A 99 -19.21 8.25 25.92
N GLU A 100 -18.18 8.07 26.74
CA GLU A 100 -17.54 6.78 27.03
C GLU A 100 -18.54 5.72 27.55
N ASN A 101 -19.61 6.16 28.25
CA ASN A 101 -20.62 5.29 28.82
C ASN A 101 -21.81 5.03 27.88
N LEU A 102 -21.81 5.58 26.66
CA LEU A 102 -22.90 5.41 25.71
C LEU A 102 -22.99 3.95 25.20
N GLN A 103 -24.11 3.30 25.50
CA GLN A 103 -24.34 1.89 25.15
C GLN A 103 -25.25 1.73 23.93
N SER A 104 -26.15 2.69 23.69
CA SER A 104 -27.12 2.58 22.61
C SER A 104 -27.65 3.91 22.12
N ILE A 105 -27.92 3.98 20.81
CA ILE A 105 -28.63 5.07 20.16
C ILE A 105 -29.90 4.49 19.55
N THR A 106 -31.05 5.02 19.92
CA THR A 106 -32.36 4.55 19.43
C THR A 106 -33.00 5.60 18.54
N GLY A 107 -33.53 5.20 17.41
CA GLY A 107 -34.22 6.09 16.47
C GLY A 107 -33.27 7.03 15.73
N ILE A 108 -32.01 6.65 15.54
CA ILE A 108 -31.02 7.44 14.79
C ILE A 108 -31.49 7.71 13.35
N ALA A 109 -32.33 6.85 12.78
CA ALA A 109 -32.97 7.06 11.48
C ALA A 109 -33.88 8.30 11.42
N TYR A 110 -34.25 8.88 12.56
CA TYR A 110 -34.95 10.18 12.60
C TYR A 110 -34.01 11.38 12.60
N LEU A 111 -32.70 11.18 12.60
CA LEU A 111 -31.73 12.26 12.36
C LEU A 111 -31.62 12.52 10.86
N ASN A 112 -32.17 13.64 10.41
CA ASN A 112 -32.02 14.09 9.02
C ASN A 112 -30.66 14.77 8.83
N THR A 113 -29.78 14.12 8.06
CA THR A 113 -28.41 14.61 7.81
C THR A 113 -28.25 15.31 6.45
N SER A 114 -29.35 15.58 5.72
CA SER A 114 -29.26 16.13 4.34
C SER A 114 -28.57 17.49 4.25
N GLU A 115 -28.63 18.30 5.31
CA GLU A 115 -28.00 19.63 5.37
C GLU A 115 -26.71 19.64 6.20
N VAL A 116 -26.27 18.49 6.70
CA VAL A 116 -25.07 18.40 7.53
C VAL A 116 -23.82 18.53 6.65
N THR A 117 -22.97 19.48 7.01
CA THR A 117 -21.66 19.71 6.34
C THR A 117 -20.47 19.26 7.17
N ASN A 118 -20.65 19.03 8.48
CA ASN A 118 -19.60 18.62 9.39
C ASN A 118 -20.08 17.51 10.34
N MET A 119 -19.43 16.34 10.24
CA MET A 119 -19.62 15.17 11.12
C MET A 119 -18.38 14.86 11.98
N GLY A 120 -17.41 15.78 12.03
CA GLY A 120 -16.19 15.58 12.80
C GLY A 120 -16.49 15.28 14.27
N TRP A 121 -15.80 14.28 14.83
CA TRP A 121 -15.94 13.84 16.23
C TRP A 121 -17.35 13.39 16.63
N MET A 122 -18.27 13.15 15.67
CA MET A 122 -19.66 12.87 16.01
C MET A 122 -19.82 11.73 17.01
N PHE A 123 -19.07 10.65 16.87
CA PHE A 123 -19.05 9.50 17.76
C PHE A 123 -17.68 9.31 18.45
N GLY A 124 -16.76 10.28 18.29
CA GLY A 124 -15.42 10.17 18.86
C GLY A 124 -15.47 9.94 20.37
N GLY A 125 -14.74 8.94 20.88
CA GLY A 125 -14.74 8.59 22.30
C GLY A 125 -15.94 7.79 22.81
N CYS A 126 -16.81 7.28 21.92
CA CYS A 126 -17.91 6.38 22.31
C CYS A 126 -17.41 4.96 22.58
N SER A 127 -16.50 4.77 23.53
CA SER A 127 -15.76 3.53 23.76
C SER A 127 -16.62 2.33 24.17
N SER A 128 -17.82 2.55 24.74
CA SER A 128 -18.76 1.46 25.11
C SER A 128 -19.78 1.11 24.01
N LEU A 129 -19.82 1.86 22.90
CA LEU A 129 -20.82 1.65 21.84
C LEU A 129 -20.42 0.45 20.96
N LYS A 130 -21.25 -0.61 20.94
CA LYS A 130 -20.94 -1.87 20.24
C LYS A 130 -21.51 -1.96 18.83
N ASN A 131 -22.65 -1.33 18.61
CA ASN A 131 -23.38 -1.41 17.34
C ASN A 131 -23.90 -0.03 16.98
N LEU A 132 -23.79 0.32 15.70
CA LEU A 132 -24.22 1.59 15.17
C LEU A 132 -24.76 1.39 13.75
N ASP A 133 -26.02 1.71 13.53
CA ASP A 133 -26.66 1.65 12.22
C ASP A 133 -26.78 3.06 11.65
N LEU A 134 -26.02 3.36 10.59
CA LEU A 134 -26.00 4.64 9.91
C LEU A 134 -26.67 4.60 8.54
N SER A 135 -27.38 3.54 8.20
CA SER A 135 -27.98 3.30 6.87
C SER A 135 -28.91 4.43 6.37
N SER A 136 -29.41 5.28 7.31
CA SER A 136 -30.25 6.44 7.00
C SER A 136 -29.45 7.73 6.71
N PHE A 137 -28.14 7.74 6.91
CA PHE A 137 -27.35 8.98 6.79
C PHE A 137 -27.17 9.38 5.32
N ASN A 138 -27.47 10.65 5.04
CA ASN A 138 -27.08 11.32 3.79
C ASN A 138 -25.82 12.13 4.05
N THR A 139 -24.71 11.75 3.42
CA THR A 139 -23.41 12.43 3.60
C THR A 139 -22.98 13.27 2.39
N ALA A 140 -23.88 13.49 1.43
CA ALA A 140 -23.54 14.17 0.17
C ALA A 140 -22.98 15.60 0.34
N ASN A 141 -23.32 16.28 1.44
CA ASN A 141 -22.86 17.63 1.75
C ASN A 141 -21.76 17.68 2.81
N VAL A 142 -21.32 16.52 3.35
CA VAL A 142 -20.34 16.46 4.43
C VAL A 142 -18.94 16.65 3.87
N SER A 143 -18.27 17.71 4.32
CA SER A 143 -16.88 18.01 3.93
C SER A 143 -15.85 17.62 4.99
N ASP A 144 -16.26 17.40 6.25
CA ASP A 144 -15.38 17.09 7.37
C ASP A 144 -15.89 15.86 8.12
N MET A 145 -15.07 14.78 8.11
CA MET A 145 -15.30 13.51 8.82
C MET A 145 -14.15 13.17 9.78
N ARG A 146 -13.28 14.14 10.12
CA ARG A 146 -12.16 13.90 11.03
C ARG A 146 -12.63 13.28 12.35
N CYS A 147 -11.93 12.26 12.80
CA CYS A 147 -12.16 11.59 14.08
C CYS A 147 -13.64 11.16 14.32
N MET A 148 -14.43 10.94 13.23
CA MET A 148 -15.85 10.64 13.37
C MET A 148 -16.13 9.43 14.27
N PHE A 149 -15.25 8.42 14.24
CA PHE A 149 -15.31 7.19 15.05
C PHE A 149 -14.06 7.00 15.91
N TYR A 150 -13.29 8.07 16.14
CA TYR A 150 -12.10 8.02 16.99
C TYR A 150 -12.42 7.37 18.34
N ASN A 151 -11.58 6.43 18.79
CA ASN A 151 -11.72 5.76 20.09
C ASN A 151 -13.08 5.06 20.32
N CYS A 152 -13.70 4.52 19.24
CA CYS A 152 -14.87 3.64 19.34
C CYS A 152 -14.42 2.19 19.61
N GLU A 153 -13.75 1.98 20.76
CA GLU A 153 -13.03 0.72 21.07
C GLU A 153 -13.89 -0.54 21.01
N SER A 154 -15.17 -0.45 21.37
CA SER A 154 -16.09 -1.61 21.41
C SER A 154 -16.85 -1.87 20.11
N LEU A 155 -16.73 -1.00 19.10
CA LEU A 155 -17.46 -1.11 17.85
C LEU A 155 -16.95 -2.30 17.03
N MET A 156 -17.80 -3.29 16.75
CA MET A 156 -17.39 -4.56 16.14
C MET A 156 -17.46 -4.58 14.62
N SER A 157 -18.40 -3.85 14.05
CA SER A 157 -18.57 -3.73 12.59
C SER A 157 -19.19 -2.40 12.23
N LEU A 158 -18.87 -1.91 11.02
CA LEU A 158 -19.42 -0.67 10.51
C LEU A 158 -19.59 -0.78 8.98
N ASP A 159 -20.83 -0.60 8.51
CA ASP A 159 -21.13 -0.54 7.08
C ASP A 159 -21.34 0.90 6.64
N LEU A 160 -20.39 1.41 5.85
CA LEU A 160 -20.38 2.74 5.28
C LEU A 160 -20.49 2.71 3.75
N SER A 161 -20.91 1.59 3.17
CA SER A 161 -21.00 1.39 1.72
C SER A 161 -21.90 2.41 0.99
N HIS A 162 -22.80 3.07 1.73
CA HIS A 162 -23.72 4.10 1.21
C HIS A 162 -23.20 5.53 1.41
N PHE A 163 -22.08 5.74 2.11
CA PHE A 163 -21.53 7.07 2.35
C PHE A 163 -21.02 7.68 1.03
N ASN A 164 -21.51 8.88 0.72
CA ASN A 164 -20.95 9.71 -0.33
C ASN A 164 -19.88 10.62 0.25
N THR A 165 -18.62 10.40 -0.13
CA THR A 165 -17.47 11.16 0.38
C THR A 165 -16.85 12.09 -0.67
N THR A 166 -17.55 12.36 -1.78
CA THR A 166 -17.03 13.12 -2.93
C THR A 166 -16.57 14.54 -2.59
N VAL A 167 -17.12 15.15 -1.52
CA VAL A 167 -16.75 16.52 -1.08
C VAL A 167 -15.94 16.52 0.22
N VAL A 168 -15.64 15.34 0.79
CA VAL A 168 -14.86 15.22 2.02
C VAL A 168 -13.40 15.57 1.74
N ASN A 169 -12.85 16.48 2.56
CA ASN A 169 -11.46 16.91 2.46
C ASN A 169 -10.60 16.58 3.70
N ASP A 170 -11.23 16.11 4.79
CA ASP A 170 -10.55 15.73 6.01
C ASP A 170 -11.10 14.41 6.57
N MET A 171 -10.21 13.38 6.61
CA MET A 171 -10.46 12.05 7.17
C MET A 171 -9.45 11.70 8.27
N TYR A 172 -8.76 12.70 8.83
CA TYR A 172 -7.78 12.52 9.90
C TYR A 172 -8.38 11.69 11.05
N GLY A 173 -7.73 10.57 11.39
CA GLY A 173 -8.08 9.72 12.52
C GLY A 173 -9.52 9.16 12.50
N MET A 174 -10.15 9.03 11.32
CA MET A 174 -11.58 8.70 11.22
C MET A 174 -11.94 7.42 11.97
N PHE A 175 -11.07 6.39 11.96
CA PHE A 175 -11.27 5.10 12.64
C PHE A 175 -10.17 4.81 13.67
N ASP A 176 -9.41 5.81 14.08
CA ASP A 176 -8.32 5.62 15.03
C ASP A 176 -8.84 5.03 16.36
N HIS A 177 -8.17 3.98 16.87
CA HIS A 177 -8.58 3.22 18.06
C HIS A 177 -9.96 2.55 17.96
N CYS A 178 -10.39 2.14 16.76
CA CYS A 178 -11.51 1.20 16.61
C CYS A 178 -11.01 -0.24 16.85
N GLU A 179 -10.58 -0.52 18.08
CA GLU A 179 -9.79 -1.72 18.41
C GLU A 179 -10.52 -3.05 18.19
N SER A 180 -11.86 -3.07 18.38
CA SER A 180 -12.68 -4.26 18.21
C SER A 180 -13.25 -4.45 16.82
N LEU A 181 -12.96 -3.53 15.88
CA LEU A 181 -13.52 -3.57 14.54
C LEU A 181 -12.92 -4.75 13.74
N THR A 182 -13.76 -5.72 13.40
CA THR A 182 -13.36 -6.93 12.65
C THR A 182 -13.66 -6.82 11.16
N SER A 183 -14.60 -5.94 10.78
CA SER A 183 -14.93 -5.68 9.38
C SER A 183 -15.28 -4.20 9.16
N LEU A 184 -14.76 -3.63 8.08
CA LEU A 184 -15.01 -2.25 7.68
C LEU A 184 -15.13 -2.20 6.15
N ASN A 185 -16.26 -1.68 5.65
CA ASN A 185 -16.48 -1.50 4.22
C ASN A 185 -16.36 -0.02 3.85
N VAL A 186 -15.27 0.34 3.18
CA VAL A 186 -14.97 1.68 2.63
C VAL A 186 -14.87 1.68 1.11
N SER A 187 -15.39 0.63 0.44
CA SER A 187 -15.26 0.44 -1.02
C SER A 187 -15.90 1.54 -1.88
N ASN A 188 -16.77 2.36 -1.31
CA ASN A 188 -17.40 3.50 -1.99
C ASN A 188 -16.76 4.86 -1.65
N PHE A 189 -15.71 4.88 -0.82
CA PHE A 189 -15.07 6.14 -0.46
C PHE A 189 -14.37 6.76 -1.68
N ASN A 190 -14.76 7.98 -2.01
CA ASN A 190 -14.02 8.82 -2.93
C ASN A 190 -13.13 9.74 -2.09
N THR A 191 -11.81 9.58 -2.21
CA THR A 191 -10.83 10.32 -1.42
C THR A 191 -10.09 11.40 -2.23
N ALA A 192 -10.56 11.70 -3.45
CA ALA A 192 -9.87 12.61 -4.37
C ALA A 192 -9.63 14.03 -3.80
N ASN A 193 -10.45 14.48 -2.84
CA ASN A 193 -10.30 15.79 -2.20
C ASN A 193 -9.60 15.72 -0.84
N VAL A 194 -9.24 14.52 -0.35
CA VAL A 194 -8.63 14.35 0.97
C VAL A 194 -7.16 14.76 0.92
N THR A 195 -6.73 15.57 1.89
CA THR A 195 -5.34 16.07 1.98
C THR A 195 -4.58 15.50 3.17
N ASP A 196 -5.27 14.96 4.18
CA ASP A 196 -4.69 14.39 5.40
C ASP A 196 -5.35 13.05 5.73
N MET A 197 -4.54 11.97 5.68
CA MET A 197 -4.95 10.60 6.02
C MET A 197 -4.24 10.07 7.26
N ARG A 198 -3.56 10.94 8.04
CA ARG A 198 -2.87 10.50 9.25
C ARG A 198 -3.84 9.82 10.22
N TYR A 199 -3.36 8.74 10.84
CA TYR A 199 -4.09 7.97 11.85
C TYR A 199 -5.41 7.33 11.38
N MET A 200 -5.72 7.34 10.07
CA MET A 200 -7.07 6.98 9.59
C MET A 200 -7.53 5.61 10.08
N PHE A 201 -6.65 4.62 10.12
CA PHE A 201 -6.93 3.25 10.60
C PHE A 201 -6.04 2.84 11.78
N ARG A 202 -5.36 3.80 12.44
CA ARG A 202 -4.45 3.49 13.54
C ARG A 202 -5.18 2.71 14.65
N ASN A 203 -4.52 1.69 15.20
CA ASN A 203 -5.06 0.83 16.26
C ASN A 203 -6.38 0.10 15.90
N CYS A 204 -6.66 -0.18 14.63
CA CYS A 204 -7.69 -1.12 14.21
C CYS A 204 -7.17 -2.56 14.36
N LYS A 205 -6.94 -2.99 15.61
CA LYS A 205 -6.15 -4.18 15.97
C LYS A 205 -6.73 -5.51 15.48
N LEU A 206 -8.06 -5.62 15.40
CA LEU A 206 -8.75 -6.86 15.03
C LEU A 206 -9.19 -6.89 13.55
N LEU A 207 -8.89 -5.84 12.78
CA LEU A 207 -9.19 -5.79 11.36
C LEU A 207 -8.25 -6.74 10.60
N THR A 208 -8.80 -7.80 9.99
CA THR A 208 -8.01 -8.84 9.30
C THR A 208 -7.83 -8.59 7.81
N SER A 209 -8.67 -7.75 7.23
CA SER A 209 -8.59 -7.33 5.83
C SER A 209 -9.14 -5.92 5.66
N LEU A 210 -8.58 -5.16 4.74
CA LEU A 210 -9.02 -3.81 4.41
C LEU A 210 -8.84 -3.56 2.91
N ASN A 211 -9.93 -3.24 2.22
CA ASN A 211 -9.89 -2.90 0.80
C ASN A 211 -9.87 -1.39 0.62
N VAL A 212 -8.75 -0.84 0.15
CA VAL A 212 -8.52 0.57 -0.17
C VAL A 212 -8.20 0.79 -1.65
N SER A 213 -8.52 -0.16 -2.52
CA SER A 213 -8.23 -0.11 -3.96
C SER A 213 -8.92 1.05 -4.70
N ASN A 214 -9.95 1.64 -4.11
CA ASN A 214 -10.66 2.81 -4.63
C ASN A 214 -10.13 4.15 -4.12
N PHE A 215 -9.15 4.16 -3.21
CA PHE A 215 -8.60 5.40 -2.66
C PHE A 215 -7.78 6.14 -3.71
N ILE A 216 -8.09 7.43 -3.89
CA ILE A 216 -7.34 8.37 -4.73
C ILE A 216 -6.53 9.24 -3.79
N THR A 217 -5.20 9.18 -3.89
CA THR A 217 -4.30 9.83 -2.93
C THR A 217 -3.49 10.98 -3.52
N ASP A 218 -3.84 11.44 -4.73
CA ASP A 218 -3.12 12.49 -5.45
C ASP A 218 -2.92 13.80 -4.66
N ASN A 219 -3.86 14.14 -3.77
CA ASN A 219 -3.81 15.35 -2.98
C ASN A 219 -3.32 15.15 -1.54
N VAL A 220 -2.99 13.91 -1.15
CA VAL A 220 -2.56 13.60 0.21
C VAL A 220 -1.12 14.05 0.44
N THR A 221 -0.89 14.81 1.51
CA THR A 221 0.43 15.35 1.88
C THR A 221 1.06 14.63 3.07
N SER A 222 0.28 13.90 3.87
CA SER A 222 0.76 13.14 5.02
C SER A 222 -0.04 11.85 5.22
N MET A 223 0.69 10.75 5.42
CA MET A 223 0.17 9.40 5.69
C MET A 223 0.73 8.81 7.00
N GLY A 224 1.31 9.66 7.87
CA GLY A 224 1.88 9.19 9.13
C GLY A 224 0.88 8.41 9.98
N ASP A 225 1.33 7.28 10.54
CA ASP A 225 0.51 6.37 11.36
C ASP A 225 -0.77 5.82 10.70
N MET A 226 -0.92 5.90 9.36
CA MET A 226 -2.20 5.58 8.70
C MET A 226 -2.70 4.17 9.03
N PHE A 227 -1.81 3.17 9.09
CA PHE A 227 -2.11 1.77 9.41
C PHE A 227 -1.42 1.29 10.69
N SER A 228 -0.88 2.21 11.49
CA SER A 228 -0.12 1.88 12.71
C SER A 228 -0.95 1.00 13.65
N ASN A 229 -0.34 -0.10 14.14
CA ASN A 229 -0.97 -1.11 15.01
C ASN A 229 -2.23 -1.78 14.42
N CYS A 230 -2.33 -1.92 13.10
CA CYS A 230 -3.29 -2.82 12.48
C CYS A 230 -2.78 -4.28 12.57
N CYS A 231 -2.67 -4.77 13.79
CA CYS A 231 -2.01 -6.04 14.11
C CYS A 231 -2.67 -7.28 13.50
N GLY A 232 -3.93 -7.18 13.05
CA GLY A 232 -4.68 -8.27 12.45
C GLY A 232 -4.56 -8.38 10.92
N LEU A 233 -4.10 -7.29 10.25
CA LEU A 233 -3.96 -7.30 8.78
C LEU A 233 -2.86 -8.27 8.35
N THR A 234 -3.19 -9.19 7.45
CA THR A 234 -2.25 -10.18 6.89
C THR A 234 -1.68 -9.77 5.55
N SER A 235 -2.41 -8.97 4.79
CA SER A 235 -1.97 -8.39 3.52
C SER A 235 -2.55 -6.99 3.33
N LEU A 236 -1.86 -6.14 2.55
CA LEU A 236 -2.32 -4.80 2.23
C LEU A 236 -1.83 -4.39 0.83
N ASP A 237 -2.78 -4.24 -0.10
CA ASP A 237 -2.51 -3.81 -1.47
C ASP A 237 -2.66 -2.29 -1.59
N LEU A 238 -1.54 -1.61 -1.87
CA LEU A 238 -1.46 -0.16 -2.01
C LEU A 238 -1.00 0.27 -3.42
N ARG A 239 -1.04 -0.61 -4.43
CA ARG A 239 -0.58 -0.32 -5.80
C ARG A 239 -1.29 0.87 -6.46
N ASN A 240 -2.47 1.24 -5.98
CA ASN A 240 -3.22 2.42 -6.44
C ASN A 240 -2.83 3.74 -5.73
N PHE A 241 -1.96 3.70 -4.71
CA PHE A 241 -1.58 4.91 -3.98
C PHE A 241 -0.57 5.74 -4.77
N ASN A 242 -0.96 6.98 -5.12
CA ASN A 242 -0.04 7.99 -5.59
C ASN A 242 0.51 8.78 -4.40
N THR A 243 1.78 8.58 -4.07
CA THR A 243 2.43 9.23 -2.93
C THR A 243 3.33 10.41 -3.30
N SER A 244 3.24 10.89 -4.56
CA SER A 244 4.13 11.93 -5.09
C SER A 244 4.09 13.26 -4.31
N ASN A 245 2.98 13.56 -3.60
CA ASN A 245 2.83 14.75 -2.77
C ASN A 245 3.07 14.49 -1.27
N VAL A 246 3.34 13.24 -0.87
CA VAL A 246 3.52 12.88 0.53
C VAL A 246 4.91 13.29 1.01
N THR A 247 4.95 13.99 2.15
CA THR A 247 6.20 14.46 2.79
C THR A 247 6.54 13.73 4.09
N ASN A 248 5.55 13.04 4.70
CA ASN A 248 5.71 12.31 5.95
C ASN A 248 5.03 10.93 5.89
N MET A 249 5.83 9.87 6.09
CA MET A 249 5.41 8.46 6.18
C MET A 249 5.78 7.83 7.53
N GLU A 250 6.06 8.67 8.56
CA GLU A 250 6.42 8.19 9.90
C GLU A 250 5.39 7.20 10.43
N SER A 251 5.88 6.05 10.95
CA SER A 251 5.04 5.03 11.59
C SER A 251 3.89 4.46 10.72
N MET A 252 3.95 4.61 9.38
CA MET A 252 2.80 4.26 8.53
C MET A 252 2.32 2.82 8.73
N PHE A 253 3.24 1.87 8.94
CA PHE A 253 2.96 0.45 9.16
C PHE A 253 3.45 -0.05 10.54
N LEU A 254 3.78 0.85 11.47
CA LEU A 254 4.22 0.47 12.82
C LEU A 254 3.30 -0.58 13.43
N GLY A 255 3.84 -1.70 13.89
CA GLY A 255 3.09 -2.72 14.62
C GLY A 255 2.09 -3.52 13.77
N CYS A 256 2.21 -3.52 12.44
CA CYS A 256 1.46 -4.42 11.56
C CYS A 256 2.02 -5.85 11.67
N SER A 257 1.94 -6.45 12.86
CA SER A 257 2.68 -7.64 13.24
C SER A 257 2.26 -8.94 12.53
N ALA A 258 1.05 -9.01 11.99
CA ALA A 258 0.58 -10.16 11.20
C ALA A 258 0.81 -10.00 9.69
N LEU A 259 1.31 -8.84 9.24
CA LEU A 259 1.46 -8.54 7.81
C LEU A 259 2.56 -9.41 7.20
N THR A 260 2.20 -10.24 6.24
CA THR A 260 3.12 -11.13 5.50
C THR A 260 3.35 -10.68 4.08
N ASP A 261 2.43 -9.87 3.53
CA ASP A 261 2.44 -9.37 2.16
C ASP A 261 2.10 -7.88 2.16
N LEU A 262 3.01 -7.05 1.66
CA LEU A 262 2.88 -5.60 1.60
C LEU A 262 3.38 -5.07 0.25
N GLU A 263 2.43 -4.59 -0.56
CA GLU A 263 2.72 -4.07 -1.88
C GLU A 263 2.87 -2.54 -1.85
N VAL A 264 4.09 -2.04 -2.06
CA VAL A 264 4.46 -0.61 -2.04
C VAL A 264 5.21 -0.17 -3.30
N SER A 265 5.18 -0.96 -4.38
CA SER A 265 5.88 -0.68 -5.64
C SER A 265 5.44 0.64 -6.32
N SER A 266 4.21 1.09 -6.06
CA SER A 266 3.71 2.38 -6.56
C SER A 266 4.22 3.62 -5.80
N PHE A 267 4.88 3.44 -4.65
CA PHE A 267 5.27 4.57 -3.80
C PHE A 267 6.33 5.45 -4.45
N ASN A 268 5.99 6.71 -4.71
CA ASN A 268 6.96 7.75 -5.06
C ASN A 268 7.35 8.49 -3.77
N THR A 269 8.56 8.25 -3.29
CA THR A 269 9.03 8.81 -2.02
C THR A 269 9.95 10.04 -2.19
N ALA A 270 10.06 10.59 -3.40
CA ALA A 270 10.99 11.68 -3.71
C ALA A 270 10.80 12.94 -2.83
N ASN A 271 9.59 13.19 -2.32
CA ASN A 271 9.29 14.33 -1.44
C ASN A 271 9.27 13.97 0.04
N VAL A 272 9.46 12.70 0.41
CA VAL A 272 9.42 12.26 1.80
C VAL A 272 10.67 12.71 2.55
N THR A 273 10.47 13.30 3.72
CA THR A 273 11.54 13.77 4.61
C THR A 273 11.67 12.95 5.89
N ASN A 274 10.61 12.25 6.29
CA ASN A 274 10.56 11.42 7.49
C ASN A 274 10.00 10.02 7.17
N MET A 275 10.86 8.98 7.37
CA MET A 275 10.53 7.55 7.26
C MET A 275 10.80 6.83 8.59
N GLY A 276 10.92 7.57 9.71
CA GLY A 276 11.14 6.95 11.02
C GLY A 276 10.02 5.99 11.39
N ILE A 277 10.37 4.84 11.98
CA ILE A 277 9.44 3.85 12.55
C ILE A 277 8.51 3.20 11.49
N MET A 278 8.74 3.46 10.16
CA MET A 278 7.76 3.15 9.11
C MET A 278 7.32 1.68 9.09
N PHE A 279 8.24 0.74 9.29
CA PHE A 279 7.99 -0.72 9.29
C PHE A 279 8.31 -1.36 10.64
N SER A 280 8.50 -0.57 11.72
CA SER A 280 8.81 -1.11 13.05
C SER A 280 7.74 -2.10 13.50
N ASP A 281 8.16 -3.21 14.12
CA ASP A 281 7.29 -4.30 14.60
C ASP A 281 6.45 -5.01 13.51
N CYS A 282 6.88 -4.99 12.24
CA CYS A 282 6.33 -5.82 11.18
C CYS A 282 6.92 -7.25 11.26
N ASN A 283 6.60 -7.97 12.34
CA ASN A 283 7.29 -9.18 12.76
C ASN A 283 7.11 -10.39 11.84
N SER A 284 6.07 -10.40 11.00
CA SER A 284 5.75 -11.50 10.08
C SER A 284 6.20 -11.25 8.64
N LEU A 285 6.72 -10.05 8.34
CA LEU A 285 7.20 -9.72 6.99
C LEU A 285 8.49 -10.50 6.70
N THR A 286 8.43 -11.43 5.75
CA THR A 286 9.57 -12.26 5.34
C THR A 286 10.40 -11.63 4.24
N SER A 287 9.79 -10.76 3.44
CA SER A 287 10.42 -9.95 2.39
C SER A 287 9.78 -8.57 2.34
N LEU A 288 10.49 -7.59 1.82
CA LEU A 288 9.99 -6.22 1.63
C LEU A 288 10.76 -5.59 0.46
N ASP A 289 10.04 -5.28 -0.62
CA ASP A 289 10.61 -4.55 -1.75
C ASP A 289 10.49 -3.05 -1.54
N VAL A 290 11.63 -2.36 -1.45
CA VAL A 290 11.77 -0.91 -1.34
C VAL A 290 12.70 -0.35 -2.42
N SER A 291 12.92 -1.10 -3.50
CA SER A 291 13.82 -0.74 -4.61
C SER A 291 13.42 0.58 -5.29
N ASN A 292 12.12 0.90 -5.32
CA ASN A 292 11.56 2.13 -5.86
C ASN A 292 11.68 3.35 -4.92
N PHE A 293 12.15 3.18 -3.67
CA PHE A 293 12.23 4.28 -2.72
C PHE A 293 13.35 5.26 -3.05
N ASN A 294 13.00 6.51 -3.35
CA ASN A 294 13.94 7.62 -3.46
C ASN A 294 14.08 8.31 -2.10
N THR A 295 15.20 8.07 -1.43
CA THR A 295 15.43 8.59 -0.06
C THR A 295 16.32 9.84 -0.02
N ALA A 296 16.61 10.46 -1.16
CA ALA A 296 17.53 11.60 -1.26
C ALA A 296 17.12 12.84 -0.42
N ASN A 297 15.86 12.95 -0.02
CA ASN A 297 15.36 14.02 0.85
C ASN A 297 15.07 13.58 2.30
N VAL A 298 15.25 12.31 2.62
CA VAL A 298 14.97 11.78 3.95
C VAL A 298 16.04 12.24 4.95
N THR A 299 15.59 12.73 6.10
CA THR A 299 16.46 13.21 7.18
C THR A 299 16.49 12.30 8.40
N THR A 300 15.49 11.43 8.57
CA THR A 300 15.40 10.48 9.69
C THR A 300 14.83 9.13 9.23
N MET A 301 15.52 8.06 9.66
CA MET A 301 15.18 6.65 9.45
C MET A 301 15.28 5.87 10.79
N ASN A 302 15.13 6.58 11.93
CA ASN A 302 15.19 5.90 13.23
C ASN A 302 14.12 4.82 13.32
N ARG A 303 14.50 3.63 13.84
CA ARG A 303 13.59 2.47 14.03
C ARG A 303 12.87 1.99 12.76
N MET A 304 13.35 2.37 11.54
CA MET A 304 12.58 2.12 10.30
C MET A 304 12.23 0.64 10.12
N PHE A 305 13.14 -0.27 10.48
CA PHE A 305 12.97 -1.71 10.39
C PHE A 305 13.11 -2.40 11.77
N GLU A 306 12.98 -1.66 12.87
CA GLU A 306 13.07 -2.21 14.22
C GLU A 306 12.15 -3.42 14.36
N ASN A 307 12.68 -4.53 14.93
CA ASN A 307 11.92 -5.74 15.22
C ASN A 307 11.20 -6.38 14.01
N CYS A 308 11.73 -6.18 12.78
CA CYS A 308 11.31 -6.94 11.61
C CYS A 308 11.93 -8.36 11.67
N SER A 309 11.51 -9.15 12.67
CA SER A 309 12.20 -10.38 13.07
C SER A 309 12.09 -11.54 12.07
N ALA A 310 11.16 -11.49 11.10
CA ALA A 310 11.04 -12.49 10.05
C ALA A 310 11.90 -12.19 8.80
N LEU A 311 12.35 -10.94 8.59
CA LEU A 311 13.20 -10.59 7.45
C LEU A 311 14.53 -11.34 7.53
N THR A 312 14.92 -11.95 6.42
CA THR A 312 16.22 -12.66 6.28
C THR A 312 17.23 -11.86 5.46
N SER A 313 16.76 -11.06 4.54
CA SER A 313 17.57 -10.13 3.74
C SER A 313 16.81 -8.82 3.54
N LEU A 314 17.54 -7.75 3.24
CA LEU A 314 16.95 -6.45 2.92
C LEU A 314 17.82 -5.74 1.88
N ASP A 315 17.22 -5.37 0.75
CA ASP A 315 17.90 -4.60 -0.27
C ASP A 315 17.61 -3.10 -0.12
N LEU A 316 18.64 -2.33 0.18
CA LEU A 316 18.64 -0.88 0.31
C LEU A 316 19.57 -0.23 -0.72
N SER A 317 19.85 -0.90 -1.84
CA SER A 317 20.79 -0.43 -2.88
C SER A 317 20.37 0.91 -3.48
N SER A 318 19.05 1.14 -3.56
CA SER A 318 18.46 2.40 -4.04
C SER A 318 18.57 3.57 -3.04
N PHE A 319 18.91 3.29 -1.77
CA PHE A 319 18.87 4.32 -0.72
C PHE A 319 20.02 5.32 -0.85
N ASN A 320 19.66 6.60 -0.90
CA ASN A 320 20.59 7.72 -0.74
C ASN A 320 20.42 8.30 0.67
N THR A 321 21.40 8.05 1.54
CA THR A 321 21.34 8.45 2.95
C THR A 321 22.18 9.68 3.28
N ALA A 322 22.62 10.44 2.27
CA ALA A 322 23.51 11.58 2.45
C ALA A 322 22.96 12.69 3.38
N LYS A 323 21.62 12.82 3.50
CA LYS A 323 20.95 13.79 4.37
C LYS A 323 20.45 13.20 5.69
N VAL A 324 20.56 11.89 5.88
CA VAL A 324 20.03 11.22 7.08
C VAL A 324 20.91 11.56 8.29
N THR A 325 20.29 12.11 9.32
CA THR A 325 20.98 12.49 10.58
C THR A 325 20.71 11.53 11.72
N ASN A 326 19.62 10.75 11.65
CA ASN A 326 19.19 9.84 12.70
C ASN A 326 18.84 8.45 12.13
N MET A 327 19.67 7.46 12.52
CA MET A 327 19.51 6.03 12.22
C MET A 327 19.44 5.18 13.49
N LYS A 328 19.11 5.81 14.65
CA LYS A 328 19.01 5.12 15.93
C LYS A 328 18.01 3.97 15.84
N TRP A 329 18.45 2.75 16.27
CA TRP A 329 17.65 1.53 16.29
C TRP A 329 17.09 1.09 14.93
N MET A 330 17.70 1.51 13.82
CA MET A 330 17.14 1.28 12.46
C MET A 330 16.85 -0.19 12.16
N PHE A 331 17.72 -1.11 12.63
CA PHE A 331 17.58 -2.57 12.45
C PHE A 331 17.54 -3.30 13.80
N PHE A 332 17.26 -2.59 14.91
CA PHE A 332 17.22 -3.19 16.25
C PHE A 332 16.32 -4.42 16.27
N ASP A 333 16.81 -5.53 16.85
CA ASP A 333 16.09 -6.80 17.05
C ASP A 333 15.60 -7.48 15.74
N CYS A 334 16.27 -7.24 14.61
CA CYS A 334 16.08 -8.01 13.38
C CYS A 334 16.80 -9.36 13.48
N THR A 335 16.29 -10.26 14.31
CA THR A 335 17.01 -11.47 14.77
C THR A 335 17.29 -12.51 13.68
N ASN A 336 16.56 -12.49 12.56
CA ASN A 336 16.80 -13.38 11.41
C ASN A 336 17.53 -12.71 10.26
N LEU A 337 17.74 -11.38 10.30
CA LEU A 337 18.36 -10.62 9.23
C LEU A 337 19.81 -11.05 9.07
N LYS A 338 20.13 -11.63 7.92
CA LYS A 338 21.44 -12.19 7.59
C LYS A 338 22.24 -11.25 6.69
N THR A 339 21.56 -10.60 5.72
CA THR A 339 22.22 -9.78 4.72
C THR A 339 21.50 -8.46 4.52
N ILE A 340 22.25 -7.36 4.44
CA ILE A 340 21.75 -6.04 4.05
C ILE A 340 22.57 -5.59 2.85
N TYR A 341 21.93 -5.36 1.71
CA TYR A 341 22.56 -4.79 0.53
C TYR A 341 22.46 -3.28 0.55
N VAL A 342 23.54 -2.58 0.19
CA VAL A 342 23.53 -1.11 0.05
C VAL A 342 24.37 -0.70 -1.16
N GLY A 343 23.89 0.30 -1.91
CA GLY A 343 24.59 0.86 -3.06
C GLY A 343 25.46 2.08 -2.71
N ASP A 344 25.97 2.74 -3.73
CA ASP A 344 26.88 3.92 -3.64
C ASP A 344 26.21 5.13 -2.97
N GLY A 345 24.87 5.17 -2.94
CA GLY A 345 24.09 6.23 -2.26
C GLY A 345 24.14 6.16 -0.74
N TRP A 346 24.57 5.03 -0.16
CA TRP A 346 24.63 4.85 1.29
C TRP A 346 25.78 5.64 1.91
N SER A 347 25.48 6.50 2.89
CA SER A 347 26.46 7.31 3.62
C SER A 347 26.02 7.50 5.05
N THR A 348 26.97 7.37 5.99
CA THR A 348 26.76 7.69 7.41
C THR A 348 27.43 9.01 7.83
N ALA A 349 27.91 9.81 6.87
CA ALA A 349 28.67 11.04 7.15
C ALA A 349 27.84 12.09 7.90
N ALA A 350 26.55 12.25 7.58
CA ALA A 350 25.65 13.19 8.24
C ALA A 350 25.02 12.64 9.52
N VAL A 351 25.17 11.33 9.79
CA VAL A 351 24.50 10.67 10.93
C VAL A 351 25.09 11.11 12.26
N THR A 352 24.26 11.68 13.09
CA THR A 352 24.61 12.13 14.45
C THR A 352 24.06 11.21 15.54
N SER A 353 23.06 10.38 15.24
CA SER A 353 22.44 9.44 16.17
C SER A 353 22.29 8.07 15.49
N SER A 354 22.98 7.05 16.04
CA SER A 354 22.99 5.67 15.51
C SER A 354 23.04 4.61 16.62
N ASP A 355 22.73 4.99 17.87
CA ASP A 355 22.79 4.07 19.01
C ASP A 355 21.93 2.84 18.73
N TYR A 356 22.50 1.65 19.01
CA TYR A 356 21.83 0.36 18.90
C TYR A 356 21.25 0.04 17.49
N MET A 357 21.84 0.62 16.43
CA MET A 357 21.38 0.43 15.05
C MET A 357 21.22 -1.04 14.67
N PHE A 358 22.15 -1.92 15.09
CA PHE A 358 22.17 -3.35 14.81
C PHE A 358 22.00 -4.24 16.05
N TYR A 359 21.61 -3.67 17.18
CA TYR A 359 21.55 -4.45 18.43
C TYR A 359 20.56 -5.62 18.29
N TYR A 360 20.98 -6.82 18.68
CA TYR A 360 20.30 -8.11 18.49
C TYR A 360 20.17 -8.63 17.03
N CYS A 361 20.84 -8.04 16.04
CA CYS A 361 20.93 -8.61 14.68
C CYS A 361 21.93 -9.78 14.64
N THR A 362 21.76 -10.81 15.47
CA THR A 362 22.77 -11.82 15.76
C THR A 362 23.16 -12.73 14.60
N LYS A 363 22.37 -12.75 13.51
CA LYS A 363 22.63 -13.51 12.28
C LYS A 363 23.31 -12.69 11.18
N LEU A 364 23.50 -11.39 11.41
CA LEU A 364 24.01 -10.48 10.37
C LEU A 364 25.46 -10.81 10.00
N VAL A 365 25.71 -10.89 8.70
CA VAL A 365 27.04 -11.15 8.12
C VAL A 365 27.26 -10.20 6.95
N GLY A 366 28.37 -9.46 6.98
CA GLY A 366 28.79 -8.61 5.88
C GLY A 366 29.30 -9.41 4.68
N GLY A 367 29.36 -8.80 3.50
CA GLY A 367 29.66 -9.46 2.23
C GLY A 367 31.03 -10.15 2.13
N LYS A 368 31.98 -9.79 3.02
CA LYS A 368 33.28 -10.49 3.12
C LYS A 368 33.46 -11.30 4.41
N GLY A 369 32.33 -11.63 5.06
CA GLY A 369 32.30 -12.54 6.19
C GLY A 369 32.43 -11.91 7.56
N THR A 370 32.32 -10.57 7.70
CA THR A 370 32.27 -9.90 9.00
C THR A 370 30.99 -10.28 9.73
N THR A 371 31.11 -11.04 10.81
CA THR A 371 29.97 -11.49 11.63
C THR A 371 29.60 -10.45 12.67
N TYR A 372 28.34 -10.50 13.12
CA TYR A 372 27.82 -9.65 14.19
C TYR A 372 28.70 -9.64 15.45
N ASP A 373 28.97 -8.45 15.98
CA ASP A 373 29.63 -8.24 17.27
C ASP A 373 28.82 -7.24 18.10
N GLY A 374 28.33 -7.68 19.26
CA GLY A 374 27.55 -6.85 20.18
C GLY A 374 28.24 -5.58 20.72
N ASN A 375 29.55 -5.42 20.48
CA ASN A 375 30.31 -4.20 20.80
C ASN A 375 30.32 -3.19 19.65
N HIS A 376 29.87 -3.58 18.45
CA HIS A 376 29.85 -2.78 17.23
C HIS A 376 28.45 -2.74 16.63
N VAL A 377 27.55 -2.02 17.29
CA VAL A 377 26.10 -2.01 16.97
C VAL A 377 25.59 -0.63 16.50
N ASP A 378 26.50 0.25 16.14
CA ASP A 378 26.22 1.60 15.68
C ASP A 378 26.71 1.82 14.23
N LYS A 379 26.73 3.08 13.78
CA LYS A 379 27.15 3.44 12.42
C LYS A 379 28.58 3.07 12.04
N ALA A 380 29.42 2.71 13.02
CA ALA A 380 30.83 2.37 12.74
C ALA A 380 30.96 1.15 11.81
N TYR A 381 29.97 0.22 11.85
CA TYR A 381 29.92 -0.96 10.98
C TYR A 381 28.84 -0.85 9.88
N ALA A 382 28.19 0.31 9.75
CA ALA A 382 27.14 0.57 8.77
C ALA A 382 27.71 0.97 7.40
N HIS A 383 28.57 0.13 6.85
CA HIS A 383 29.17 0.28 5.51
C HIS A 383 29.46 -1.09 4.88
N ILE A 384 29.71 -1.10 3.57
CA ILE A 384 30.07 -2.31 2.83
C ILE A 384 31.30 -2.97 3.47
N ASP A 385 31.20 -4.26 3.69
CA ASP A 385 32.24 -5.05 4.33
C ASP A 385 33.54 -5.08 3.49
N GLY A 386 34.62 -4.53 4.05
CA GLY A 386 35.98 -4.57 3.47
C GLY A 386 36.80 -5.77 3.95
N GLY A 387 36.20 -6.70 4.71
CA GLY A 387 36.89 -7.81 5.37
C GLY A 387 37.64 -7.38 6.61
N SER A 388 38.67 -8.16 7.00
CA SER A 388 39.40 -7.93 8.26
C SER A 388 40.10 -6.56 8.37
N SER A 389 40.37 -5.90 7.26
CA SER A 389 41.01 -4.57 7.22
C SER A 389 40.02 -3.42 7.41
N ASN A 390 38.74 -3.62 7.09
CA ASN A 390 37.66 -2.65 7.20
C ASN A 390 36.33 -3.39 7.41
N PRO A 391 36.10 -3.96 8.62
CA PRO A 391 34.93 -4.80 8.87
C PRO A 391 33.64 -3.96 8.88
N GLY A 392 32.62 -4.40 8.13
CA GLY A 392 31.31 -3.78 8.02
C GLY A 392 30.22 -4.84 7.90
N TYR A 393 28.96 -4.45 8.11
CA TYR A 393 27.84 -5.39 8.10
C TYR A 393 27.09 -5.42 6.78
N PHE A 394 27.46 -4.58 5.82
CA PHE A 394 26.72 -4.52 4.56
C PHE A 394 27.43 -5.27 3.44
N THR A 395 26.63 -5.73 2.51
CA THR A 395 27.04 -6.36 1.27
C THR A 395 26.87 -5.36 0.13
N ALA A 396 27.82 -5.30 -0.80
CA ALA A 396 27.59 -4.58 -2.04
C ALA A 396 26.46 -5.27 -2.81
N PRO A 397 25.59 -4.53 -3.50
CA PRO A 397 24.60 -5.16 -4.36
C PRO A 397 25.37 -5.98 -5.42
N GLU A 398 24.91 -7.16 -5.69
CA GLU A 398 25.42 -7.88 -6.84
C GLU A 398 24.85 -7.20 -8.08
N LEU A 399 25.73 -6.64 -8.91
CA LEU A 399 25.34 -5.98 -10.15
C LEU A 399 25.06 -7.04 -11.23
N PHE A 400 24.04 -7.89 -10.99
CA PHE A 400 23.67 -8.92 -11.96
C PHE A 400 23.29 -8.32 -13.31
N ASP A 401 22.57 -7.19 -13.30
CA ASP A 401 22.12 -6.54 -14.54
C ASP A 401 23.31 -6.07 -15.38
N GLU A 402 24.37 -5.49 -14.73
CA GLU A 402 25.61 -5.15 -15.41
C GLU A 402 26.42 -6.39 -15.82
N ALA A 403 26.53 -7.38 -14.93
CA ALA A 403 27.27 -8.61 -15.17
C ALA A 403 26.65 -9.49 -16.27
N LEU A 404 25.31 -9.44 -16.38
CA LEU A 404 24.56 -10.22 -17.36
C LEU A 404 24.36 -9.49 -18.68
N ASN A 405 24.90 -8.26 -18.82
CA ASN A 405 24.76 -7.40 -20.02
C ASN A 405 23.31 -7.33 -20.50
N VAL A 406 22.38 -7.03 -19.58
CA VAL A 406 20.94 -7.02 -19.85
C VAL A 406 20.60 -6.05 -20.97
N GLU A 407 19.99 -6.53 -22.05
CA GLU A 407 19.50 -5.75 -23.16
C GLU A 407 17.98 -5.98 -23.35
N GLY A 408 17.22 -4.90 -23.46
CA GLY A 408 15.79 -4.91 -23.77
C GLY A 408 14.91 -5.25 -22.58
N GLY A 409 14.30 -4.22 -21.99
CA GLY A 409 13.34 -4.33 -20.88
C GLY A 409 13.96 -4.19 -19.49
N ASP A 410 13.08 -4.00 -18.51
CA ASP A 410 13.45 -3.93 -17.10
C ASP A 410 13.47 -5.34 -16.53
N ILE A 411 14.63 -6.00 -16.57
CA ILE A 411 14.85 -7.31 -15.96
C ILE A 411 15.69 -7.11 -14.71
N HIS A 412 15.16 -7.47 -13.55
CA HIS A 412 15.90 -7.48 -12.29
C HIS A 412 16.10 -8.89 -11.82
N PHE A 413 17.36 -9.21 -11.48
CA PHE A 413 17.75 -10.53 -11.02
C PHE A 413 17.86 -10.56 -9.51
N GLU A 414 17.30 -11.58 -8.92
CA GLU A 414 17.42 -11.87 -7.50
C GLU A 414 18.08 -13.24 -7.30
N SER A 415 18.99 -13.34 -6.35
CA SER A 415 19.51 -14.60 -5.91
C SER A 415 19.54 -14.67 -4.41
N THR A 416 18.76 -15.56 -3.85
CA THR A 416 18.54 -15.70 -2.40
C THR A 416 18.83 -17.13 -1.94
N GLY A 417 18.84 -17.36 -0.62
CA GLY A 417 19.06 -18.67 -0.02
C GLY A 417 20.47 -18.88 0.51
N ASP A 418 20.81 -20.14 0.85
CA ASP A 418 22.07 -20.48 1.51
C ASP A 418 23.29 -20.41 0.58
N TYR A 419 23.06 -20.49 -0.72
CA TYR A 419 24.09 -20.48 -1.77
C TYR A 419 23.69 -19.56 -2.91
N PRO A 420 23.68 -18.24 -2.70
CA PRO A 420 23.28 -17.27 -3.72
C PRO A 420 24.25 -17.31 -4.91
N TRP A 421 23.75 -16.96 -6.09
CA TRP A 421 24.57 -16.70 -7.25
C TRP A 421 25.48 -15.50 -6.99
N THR A 422 26.63 -15.48 -7.64
CA THR A 422 27.64 -14.42 -7.48
C THR A 422 28.11 -13.94 -8.83
N VAL A 423 28.49 -12.66 -8.91
CA VAL A 423 29.10 -12.10 -10.11
C VAL A 423 30.58 -12.48 -10.18
N ILE A 424 30.98 -13.10 -11.30
CA ILE A 424 32.37 -13.46 -11.58
C ILE A 424 32.92 -12.57 -12.68
N GLN A 425 34.13 -12.06 -12.49
CA GLN A 425 34.89 -11.36 -13.52
C GLN A 425 36.02 -12.23 -14.05
N GLU A 426 35.98 -12.55 -15.34
CA GLU A 426 37.01 -13.31 -16.05
C GLU A 426 37.58 -12.48 -17.21
N GLY A 427 38.69 -11.79 -16.95
CA GLY A 427 39.24 -10.82 -17.89
C GLY A 427 38.33 -9.59 -18.02
N SER A 428 37.82 -9.31 -19.23
CA SER A 428 36.86 -8.24 -19.50
C SER A 428 35.39 -8.69 -19.44
N ARG A 429 35.13 -9.99 -19.25
CA ARG A 429 33.78 -10.57 -19.18
C ARG A 429 33.34 -10.65 -17.73
N MET A 430 32.15 -10.16 -17.45
CA MET A 430 31.44 -10.43 -16.20
C MET A 430 30.28 -11.37 -16.49
N TYR A 431 29.91 -12.20 -15.52
CA TYR A 431 28.78 -13.15 -15.64
C TYR A 431 28.32 -13.59 -14.26
N ALA A 432 27.07 -14.04 -14.17
CA ALA A 432 26.54 -14.64 -12.94
C ALA A 432 26.88 -16.11 -12.85
N GLN A 433 27.25 -16.62 -11.66
CA GLN A 433 27.59 -18.02 -11.40
C GLN A 433 26.94 -18.50 -10.11
N SER A 434 26.45 -19.76 -10.12
CA SER A 434 25.87 -20.41 -8.94
C SER A 434 26.83 -20.47 -7.77
N GLY A 435 26.36 -20.18 -6.56
CA GLY A 435 27.19 -20.06 -5.35
C GLY A 435 27.47 -21.36 -4.61
N ASN A 436 26.95 -22.51 -5.07
CA ASN A 436 27.05 -23.79 -4.39
C ASN A 436 28.18 -24.70 -4.92
N ALA A 437 29.19 -24.15 -5.57
CA ALA A 437 30.35 -24.87 -6.04
C ALA A 437 31.03 -25.65 -4.90
N GLY A 438 31.27 -26.96 -5.10
CA GLY A 438 31.90 -27.82 -4.08
C GLY A 438 31.05 -28.16 -2.86
N VAL A 439 29.75 -27.86 -2.85
CA VAL A 439 28.83 -28.14 -1.72
C VAL A 439 27.80 -29.19 -2.11
N ALA A 440 27.93 -30.42 -1.59
CA ALA A 440 26.99 -31.52 -1.86
C ALA A 440 25.60 -31.25 -1.26
N ASN A 441 24.57 -31.82 -1.88
CA ASN A 441 23.17 -31.73 -1.44
C ASN A 441 22.71 -30.26 -1.23
N SER A 442 23.00 -29.41 -2.20
CA SER A 442 22.73 -27.99 -2.17
C SER A 442 22.04 -27.52 -3.44
N SER A 443 21.29 -26.42 -3.34
CA SER A 443 20.71 -25.74 -4.49
C SER A 443 21.07 -24.25 -4.46
N SER A 444 21.38 -23.70 -5.63
CA SER A 444 21.67 -22.30 -5.86
C SER A 444 20.69 -21.80 -6.92
N VAL A 445 19.90 -20.80 -6.61
CA VAL A 445 18.79 -20.32 -7.45
C VAL A 445 18.96 -18.83 -7.71
N MET A 446 18.78 -18.43 -8.96
CA MET A 446 18.66 -17.05 -9.41
C MET A 446 17.32 -16.91 -10.15
N THR A 447 16.57 -15.89 -9.83
CA THR A 447 15.25 -15.61 -10.41
C THR A 447 15.21 -14.23 -11.02
N ALA A 448 14.31 -14.03 -11.98
CA ALA A 448 13.92 -12.72 -12.48
C ALA A 448 12.44 -12.71 -12.83
N THR A 449 11.79 -11.55 -12.70
CA THR A 449 10.41 -11.37 -13.15
C THR A 449 10.38 -10.40 -14.34
N VAL A 450 9.64 -10.76 -15.38
CA VAL A 450 9.50 -9.94 -16.59
C VAL A 450 8.05 -9.89 -17.04
N ASN A 451 7.62 -8.75 -17.57
CA ASN A 451 6.33 -8.62 -18.25
C ASN A 451 6.54 -8.78 -19.74
N ALA A 452 6.21 -9.95 -20.28
CA ALA A 452 6.38 -10.28 -21.68
C ALA A 452 5.11 -10.01 -22.50
N VAL A 453 5.30 -9.57 -23.74
CA VAL A 453 4.23 -9.55 -24.74
C VAL A 453 4.32 -10.79 -25.64
N GLU A 454 3.22 -11.12 -26.33
CA GLU A 454 3.20 -12.27 -27.22
C GLU A 454 4.27 -12.11 -28.33
N GLY A 455 5.14 -13.12 -28.44
CA GLY A 455 6.22 -13.10 -29.42
C GLY A 455 7.60 -12.70 -28.85
N ASP A 456 7.68 -12.18 -27.64
CA ASP A 456 8.97 -11.88 -27.00
C ASP A 456 9.83 -13.13 -26.88
N ILE A 457 11.12 -12.98 -27.18
CA ILE A 457 12.10 -14.04 -27.10
C ILE A 457 13.11 -13.71 -26.01
N LEU A 458 13.17 -14.54 -24.97
CA LEU A 458 14.27 -14.51 -24.03
C LEU A 458 15.49 -15.20 -24.68
N LYS A 459 16.63 -14.54 -24.65
CA LYS A 459 17.91 -15.06 -25.09
C LYS A 459 18.93 -14.86 -23.99
N PHE A 460 19.77 -15.89 -23.74
CA PHE A 460 20.92 -15.76 -22.83
C PHE A 460 22.03 -16.72 -23.21
N ASP A 461 23.27 -16.38 -22.82
CA ASP A 461 24.38 -17.29 -22.87
C ASP A 461 24.48 -18.04 -21.55
N PHE A 462 24.85 -19.33 -21.63
CA PHE A 462 25.09 -20.13 -20.44
C PHE A 462 26.33 -21.03 -20.59
N LYS A 463 26.88 -21.40 -19.45
CA LYS A 463 28.03 -22.27 -19.35
C LYS A 463 27.85 -23.15 -18.12
N ALA A 464 27.96 -24.45 -18.28
CA ALA A 464 27.81 -25.38 -17.19
C ALA A 464 29.00 -26.31 -17.06
N TRP A 465 29.43 -26.60 -15.85
CA TRP A 465 30.47 -27.55 -15.52
C TRP A 465 30.04 -28.33 -14.28
N GLY A 466 29.99 -29.65 -14.40
CA GLY A 466 29.59 -30.55 -13.31
C GLY A 466 29.95 -32.00 -13.57
N GLU A 467 29.64 -32.89 -12.62
CA GLU A 467 29.79 -34.30 -12.75
C GLU A 467 28.67 -34.91 -13.57
N GLY A 468 28.95 -35.70 -14.59
CA GLY A 468 27.91 -36.50 -14.92
C GLY A 468 27.85 -37.35 -16.11
N THR A 469 27.20 -38.47 -16.06
CA THR A 469 26.68 -39.27 -17.15
C THR A 469 25.23 -39.73 -16.87
N SER A 470 24.54 -39.18 -15.87
CA SER A 470 23.16 -39.59 -15.60
C SER A 470 22.32 -38.44 -14.98
N THR A 471 21.01 -38.47 -15.22
CA THR A 471 20.01 -37.54 -14.69
C THR A 471 19.83 -37.55 -13.16
N LEU A 472 20.67 -38.27 -12.43
CA LEU A 472 20.66 -38.42 -10.98
C LEU A 472 21.79 -37.63 -10.28
N HIS A 473 22.57 -36.86 -11.04
CA HIS A 473 23.73 -36.11 -10.55
C HIS A 473 23.42 -34.60 -10.53
N ASP A 474 24.49 -33.78 -10.37
CA ASP A 474 24.39 -32.33 -10.37
C ASP A 474 23.65 -31.79 -11.62
N ARG A 475 22.71 -30.88 -11.44
CA ARG A 475 21.77 -30.46 -12.48
C ARG A 475 21.70 -28.95 -12.63
N CYS A 476 21.99 -28.46 -13.81
CA CYS A 476 21.63 -27.10 -14.24
C CYS A 476 20.24 -27.10 -14.84
N SER A 477 19.38 -26.18 -14.46
CA SER A 477 18.07 -26.03 -15.07
C SER A 477 17.68 -24.55 -15.25
N PHE A 478 16.85 -24.33 -16.25
CA PHE A 478 16.15 -23.05 -16.45
C PHE A 478 14.67 -23.34 -16.62
N SER A 479 13.83 -22.57 -15.94
CA SER A 479 12.38 -22.67 -16.02
C SER A 479 11.70 -21.32 -16.24
N ILE A 480 10.51 -21.34 -16.84
CA ILE A 480 9.60 -20.21 -16.99
C ILE A 480 8.30 -20.59 -16.29
N ASN A 481 7.85 -19.79 -15.33
CA ASN A 481 6.63 -20.04 -14.53
C ASN A 481 6.61 -21.46 -13.93
N GLY A 482 7.79 -21.95 -13.48
CA GLY A 482 7.98 -23.30 -12.94
C GLY A 482 7.94 -24.43 -13.97
N VAL A 483 7.81 -24.12 -15.27
CA VAL A 483 7.90 -25.12 -16.35
C VAL A 483 9.31 -25.15 -16.89
N GLU A 484 9.97 -26.28 -16.70
CA GLU A 484 11.35 -26.49 -17.10
C GLU A 484 11.52 -26.41 -18.62
N GLN A 485 12.47 -25.56 -19.06
CA GLN A 485 12.84 -25.35 -20.46
C GLN A 485 14.18 -26.02 -20.80
N ILE A 486 15.12 -25.99 -19.86
CA ILE A 486 16.44 -26.59 -19.96
C ILE A 486 16.67 -27.45 -18.73
N ALA A 487 17.19 -28.66 -18.94
CA ALA A 487 17.70 -29.50 -17.89
C ALA A 487 18.91 -30.27 -18.39
N TYR A 488 20.06 -29.96 -17.86
CA TYR A 488 21.31 -30.65 -18.20
C TYR A 488 21.89 -31.33 -16.96
N GLY A 489 21.98 -32.65 -16.99
CA GLY A 489 22.72 -33.48 -16.04
C GLY A 489 24.11 -33.88 -16.48
N GLU A 490 24.49 -33.58 -17.73
CA GLU A 490 25.77 -34.01 -18.35
C GLU A 490 26.40 -32.83 -19.08
N TYR A 491 27.17 -32.00 -18.39
CA TYR A 491 27.97 -31.01 -19.08
C TYR A 491 29.45 -31.08 -18.66
N GLN A 492 30.26 -31.61 -19.52
CA GLN A 492 31.72 -31.59 -19.40
C GLN A 492 32.37 -30.52 -20.29
N ASN A 493 31.58 -29.61 -20.82
CA ASN A 493 32.03 -28.63 -21.78
C ASN A 493 31.89 -27.21 -21.25
N ALA A 494 32.94 -26.71 -20.62
CA ALA A 494 33.02 -25.32 -20.12
C ALA A 494 33.01 -24.27 -21.28
N ARG A 495 32.08 -24.39 -22.22
CA ARG A 495 31.91 -23.46 -23.33
C ARG A 495 30.61 -22.67 -23.14
N TRP A 496 30.66 -21.41 -23.52
CA TRP A 496 29.48 -20.61 -23.62
C TRP A 496 28.59 -21.07 -24.77
N GLU A 497 27.33 -21.30 -24.51
CA GLU A 497 26.28 -21.66 -25.46
C GLU A 497 25.14 -20.69 -25.32
N THR A 498 24.44 -20.35 -26.42
CA THR A 498 23.32 -19.46 -26.41
C THR A 498 22.03 -20.25 -26.42
N TYR A 499 21.10 -19.90 -25.54
CA TYR A 499 19.74 -20.42 -25.52
C TYR A 499 18.74 -19.30 -25.87
N SER A 500 17.67 -19.69 -26.56
CA SER A 500 16.57 -18.76 -26.92
C SER A 500 15.24 -19.48 -26.77
N VAL A 501 14.23 -18.80 -26.21
CA VAL A 501 12.88 -19.34 -25.99
C VAL A 501 11.84 -18.23 -26.05
N TYR A 502 10.66 -18.53 -26.62
CA TYR A 502 9.52 -17.61 -26.56
C TYR A 502 8.99 -17.50 -25.13
N LEU A 503 8.71 -16.27 -24.71
CA LEU A 503 8.05 -16.00 -23.44
C LEU A 503 6.52 -16.06 -23.60
N PRO A 504 5.79 -16.64 -22.63
CA PRO A 504 4.35 -16.49 -22.56
C PRO A 504 3.98 -15.01 -22.34
N ALA A 505 2.89 -14.55 -22.93
CA ALA A 505 2.40 -13.19 -22.67
C ALA A 505 1.98 -13.01 -21.20
N GLY A 506 2.28 -11.85 -20.63
CA GLY A 506 2.02 -11.49 -19.23
C GLY A 506 3.24 -11.62 -18.34
N GLU A 507 3.01 -11.63 -17.03
CA GLU A 507 4.08 -11.76 -16.04
C GLU A 507 4.69 -13.16 -16.08
N CYS A 508 6.01 -13.22 -16.26
CA CYS A 508 6.80 -14.45 -16.32
C CYS A 508 7.84 -14.44 -15.21
N THR A 509 7.85 -15.49 -14.41
CA THR A 509 8.96 -15.80 -13.50
C THR A 509 9.97 -16.67 -14.22
N LEU A 510 11.19 -16.19 -14.33
CA LEU A 510 12.36 -16.88 -14.90
C LEU A 510 13.19 -17.42 -13.74
N GLU A 511 13.62 -18.68 -13.82
CA GLU A 511 14.44 -19.28 -12.78
C GLU A 511 15.61 -20.07 -13.38
N TRP A 512 16.84 -19.73 -12.97
CA TRP A 512 18.05 -20.51 -13.23
C TRP A 512 18.50 -21.18 -11.95
N SER A 513 18.63 -22.50 -11.95
CA SER A 513 19.02 -23.22 -10.76
C SER A 513 20.14 -24.26 -11.02
N TYR A 514 21.01 -24.39 -10.02
CA TYR A 514 22.02 -25.43 -9.96
C TYR A 514 21.84 -26.28 -8.70
N THR A 515 21.44 -27.53 -8.89
CA THR A 515 21.18 -28.47 -7.79
C THR A 515 22.23 -29.56 -7.78
N LYS A 516 22.81 -29.80 -6.62
CA LYS A 516 23.85 -30.80 -6.39
C LYS A 516 23.31 -31.97 -5.57
N ASP A 517 23.70 -33.19 -5.96
CA ASP A 517 23.33 -34.39 -5.24
C ASP A 517 24.22 -34.65 -4.00
N LEU A 518 24.06 -35.82 -3.38
CA LEU A 518 24.84 -36.27 -2.21
C LEU A 518 26.23 -36.83 -2.57
N SER A 519 26.53 -37.04 -3.85
CA SER A 519 27.76 -37.63 -4.30
C SER A 519 28.83 -36.57 -4.59
N VAL A 520 30.02 -37.02 -4.80
CA VAL A 520 31.30 -36.34 -5.04
C VAL A 520 31.28 -34.81 -5.26
N ASN A 521 31.84 -34.06 -4.31
CA ASN A 521 32.16 -32.64 -4.47
C ASN A 521 33.41 -32.45 -5.33
N ARG A 522 33.27 -31.93 -6.53
CA ARG A 522 34.41 -31.40 -7.30
C ARG A 522 34.56 -29.91 -7.09
N PRO A 523 35.70 -29.41 -6.65
CA PRO A 523 35.97 -27.98 -6.66
C PRO A 523 35.89 -27.48 -8.11
N GLY A 524 34.99 -26.48 -8.36
CA GLY A 524 34.90 -25.81 -9.65
C GLY A 524 33.73 -26.24 -10.54
N ASP A 525 32.78 -27.03 -10.04
CA ASP A 525 31.49 -27.26 -10.70
C ASP A 525 30.53 -26.07 -10.50
N TYR A 526 29.88 -25.63 -11.57
CA TYR A 526 29.03 -24.43 -11.55
C TYR A 526 28.05 -24.38 -12.73
N PHE A 527 27.03 -23.56 -12.58
CA PHE A 527 26.20 -23.05 -13.67
C PHE A 527 26.41 -21.53 -13.77
N ALA A 528 26.70 -21.04 -14.97
CA ALA A 528 26.93 -19.62 -15.23
C ALA A 528 26.03 -19.11 -16.35
N VAL A 529 25.60 -17.84 -16.25
CA VAL A 529 24.72 -17.17 -17.20
C VAL A 529 25.26 -15.77 -17.51
N ASP A 530 25.07 -15.33 -18.76
CA ASP A 530 25.53 -14.04 -19.28
C ASP A 530 24.69 -13.61 -20.49
N ASN A 531 24.81 -12.33 -20.90
CA ASN A 531 24.18 -11.76 -22.10
C ASN A 531 22.67 -12.04 -22.16
N VAL A 532 21.96 -11.71 -21.09
CA VAL A 532 20.51 -11.90 -21.04
C VAL A 532 19.81 -10.77 -21.77
N ALA A 533 18.98 -11.09 -22.75
CA ALA A 533 18.23 -10.11 -23.52
C ALA A 533 16.78 -10.59 -23.73
N ILE A 534 15.85 -9.66 -23.64
CA ILE A 534 14.51 -9.83 -24.20
C ILE A 534 14.51 -9.14 -25.57
N ILE A 535 14.39 -9.96 -26.59
CA ILE A 535 14.21 -9.50 -27.94
C ILE A 535 12.71 -9.31 -28.13
N CYS A 536 12.26 -8.06 -27.99
CA CYS A 536 10.87 -7.73 -28.32
C CYS A 536 10.69 -7.96 -29.81
N THR A 537 9.94 -8.97 -30.16
CA THR A 537 9.48 -9.11 -31.53
C THR A 537 8.40 -8.04 -31.75
N THR A 538 8.42 -7.43 -32.92
CA THR A 538 7.39 -6.47 -33.29
C THR A 538 6.02 -7.03 -33.01
N LEU A 539 5.18 -6.25 -32.34
CA LEU A 539 3.81 -6.62 -32.02
C LEU A 539 3.08 -7.05 -33.30
N ARG A 540 2.71 -8.32 -33.38
CA ARG A 540 2.02 -8.88 -34.56
C ARG A 540 0.78 -8.04 -34.86
N GLY A 541 0.71 -7.47 -36.05
CA GLY A 541 -0.38 -6.61 -36.46
C GLY A 541 -0.22 -5.13 -36.16
N ASP A 542 0.81 -4.70 -35.43
CA ASP A 542 1.21 -3.27 -35.30
C ASP A 542 2.01 -2.85 -36.54
N VAL A 543 1.29 -2.67 -37.60
CA VAL A 543 1.86 -2.43 -38.94
C VAL A 543 2.50 -1.05 -39.04
N ASN A 544 1.90 -0.06 -38.36
CA ASN A 544 2.37 1.32 -38.37
C ASN A 544 3.44 1.63 -37.31
N GLY A 545 3.68 0.69 -36.36
CA GLY A 545 4.71 0.82 -35.32
C GLY A 545 4.34 1.80 -34.20
N ASP A 546 3.03 2.05 -33.96
CA ASP A 546 2.59 2.98 -32.91
C ASP A 546 2.39 2.31 -31.53
N GLY A 547 2.60 0.99 -31.43
CA GLY A 547 2.49 0.21 -30.21
C GLY A 547 1.08 -0.32 -29.91
N GLU A 548 0.11 -0.08 -30.79
CA GLU A 548 -1.25 -0.56 -30.66
C GLU A 548 -1.67 -1.34 -31.90
N VAL A 549 -2.44 -2.41 -31.75
CA VAL A 549 -3.04 -3.13 -32.90
C VAL A 549 -4.48 -2.69 -33.05
N ASN A 550 -4.75 -1.88 -34.06
CA ASN A 550 -6.07 -1.28 -34.27
C ASN A 550 -6.36 -1.04 -35.76
N ILE A 551 -7.44 -0.30 -36.08
CA ILE A 551 -7.85 -0.08 -37.48
C ILE A 551 -6.84 0.76 -38.29
N SER A 552 -5.96 1.53 -37.67
CA SER A 552 -4.92 2.29 -38.38
C SER A 552 -3.87 1.38 -39.01
N ASP A 553 -3.60 0.21 -38.39
CA ASP A 553 -2.71 -0.81 -38.92
C ASP A 553 -3.27 -1.49 -40.18
N VAL A 554 -4.56 -1.78 -40.16
CA VAL A 554 -5.26 -2.28 -41.37
C VAL A 554 -5.12 -1.27 -42.49
N THR A 555 -5.25 0.03 -42.20
CA THR A 555 -5.10 1.09 -43.19
C THR A 555 -3.66 1.17 -43.71
N ALA A 556 -2.68 1.14 -42.84
CA ALA A 556 -1.26 1.15 -43.19
C ALA A 556 -0.87 -0.06 -44.06
N LEU A 557 -1.39 -1.26 -43.72
CA LEU A 557 -1.15 -2.48 -44.45
C LEU A 557 -1.78 -2.42 -45.85
N ILE A 558 -3.00 -1.89 -45.97
CA ILE A 558 -3.66 -1.70 -47.26
C ILE A 558 -2.91 -0.68 -48.13
N ASP A 559 -2.48 0.44 -47.54
CA ASP A 559 -1.72 1.48 -48.25
C ASP A 559 -0.38 0.94 -48.79
N TYR A 560 0.32 0.11 -47.99
CA TYR A 560 1.50 -0.61 -48.43
C TYR A 560 1.20 -1.54 -49.60
N LEU A 561 0.15 -2.36 -49.53
CA LEU A 561 -0.20 -3.30 -50.60
C LEU A 561 -0.59 -2.59 -51.90
N LEU A 562 -1.12 -1.36 -51.82
CA LEU A 562 -1.48 -0.55 -52.98
C LEU A 562 -0.30 0.23 -53.56
N SER A 563 0.61 0.74 -52.73
CA SER A 563 1.73 1.61 -53.13
C SER A 563 3.04 0.85 -53.38
N GLY A 564 3.25 -0.27 -52.67
CA GLY A 564 4.54 -0.96 -52.59
C GLY A 564 5.60 -0.23 -51.80
N ASP A 565 5.22 0.85 -51.05
CA ASP A 565 6.14 1.66 -50.26
C ASP A 565 6.20 1.13 -48.81
N ALA A 566 7.27 0.43 -48.46
CA ALA A 566 7.50 -0.15 -47.16
C ALA A 566 8.10 0.87 -46.14
N SER A 567 8.29 2.13 -46.50
CA SER A 567 8.97 3.12 -45.63
C SER A 567 8.13 3.51 -44.40
N ALA A 568 6.82 3.27 -44.44
CA ALA A 568 5.87 3.66 -43.37
C ALA A 568 5.29 2.46 -42.62
N ILE A 569 5.80 1.23 -42.86
CA ILE A 569 5.29 0.04 -42.18
C ILE A 569 6.41 -0.84 -41.62
N ASN A 570 6.06 -1.59 -40.60
CA ASN A 570 6.86 -2.71 -40.10
C ASN A 570 6.46 -3.99 -40.85
N THR A 571 7.31 -4.45 -41.74
CA THR A 571 7.00 -5.63 -42.59
C THR A 571 6.89 -6.93 -41.79
N ASP A 572 7.60 -7.05 -40.66
CA ASP A 572 7.55 -8.24 -39.83
C ASP A 572 6.24 -8.27 -39.02
N ALA A 573 5.78 -7.12 -38.52
CA ALA A 573 4.45 -6.99 -37.89
C ALA A 573 3.30 -7.18 -38.88
N ALA A 574 3.52 -6.84 -40.14
CA ALA A 574 2.56 -6.89 -41.20
C ALA A 574 2.29 -8.31 -41.74
N ASP A 575 3.25 -9.24 -41.57
CA ASP A 575 3.05 -10.69 -41.88
C ASP A 575 2.19 -11.33 -40.78
N CYS A 576 0.90 -10.99 -40.77
CA CYS A 576 -0.04 -11.39 -39.72
C CYS A 576 -0.42 -12.89 -39.77
N ASN A 577 -0.05 -13.62 -40.80
CA ASN A 577 -0.33 -15.07 -40.94
C ASN A 577 0.95 -15.92 -40.81
N HIS A 578 2.13 -15.28 -40.70
CA HIS A 578 3.44 -15.91 -40.61
C HIS A 578 3.78 -16.83 -41.80
N ASP A 579 3.33 -16.46 -43.03
CA ASP A 579 3.69 -17.21 -44.23
C ASP A 579 4.99 -16.73 -44.92
N ASN A 580 5.69 -15.79 -44.29
CA ASN A 580 6.90 -15.06 -44.75
C ASN A 580 6.65 -14.12 -45.91
N GLY A 581 5.45 -13.58 -46.04
CA GLY A 581 5.12 -12.59 -47.08
C GLY A 581 3.95 -11.70 -46.70
N VAL A 582 4.05 -10.42 -46.99
CA VAL A 582 2.98 -9.46 -46.69
C VAL A 582 2.01 -9.40 -47.86
N SER A 583 0.75 -9.80 -47.65
CA SER A 583 -0.28 -9.98 -48.67
C SER A 583 -1.70 -9.57 -48.21
N ILE A 584 -2.69 -9.70 -49.05
CA ILE A 584 -4.11 -9.48 -48.68
C ILE A 584 -4.59 -10.50 -47.63
N ALA A 585 -3.93 -11.66 -47.51
CA ALA A 585 -4.25 -12.64 -46.50
C ALA A 585 -4.00 -12.09 -45.08
N ASP A 586 -2.93 -11.30 -44.92
CA ASP A 586 -2.56 -10.68 -43.64
C ASP A 586 -3.59 -9.61 -43.22
N VAL A 587 -4.12 -8.85 -44.16
CA VAL A 587 -5.24 -7.92 -43.92
C VAL A 587 -6.44 -8.66 -43.34
N THR A 588 -6.73 -9.85 -43.88
CA THR A 588 -7.86 -10.66 -43.40
C THR A 588 -7.64 -11.16 -42.01
N VAL A 589 -6.44 -11.69 -41.71
CA VAL A 589 -6.06 -12.18 -40.38
C VAL A 589 -6.05 -11.04 -39.33
N LEU A 590 -5.56 -9.86 -39.70
CA LEU A 590 -5.56 -8.69 -38.83
C LEU A 590 -6.98 -8.20 -38.54
N ILE A 591 -7.87 -8.17 -39.52
CA ILE A 591 -9.28 -7.83 -39.31
C ILE A 591 -9.97 -8.86 -38.43
N ASP A 592 -9.73 -10.16 -38.65
CA ASP A 592 -10.29 -11.23 -37.83
C ASP A 592 -9.82 -11.11 -36.36
N TYR A 593 -8.55 -10.75 -36.12
CA TYR A 593 -8.06 -10.44 -34.80
C TYR A 593 -8.78 -9.25 -34.15
N LEU A 594 -8.93 -8.13 -34.88
CA LEU A 594 -9.63 -6.94 -34.36
C LEU A 594 -11.10 -7.21 -34.02
N LEU A 595 -11.73 -8.19 -34.67
CA LEU A 595 -13.12 -8.58 -34.43
C LEU A 595 -13.26 -9.61 -33.31
N SER A 596 -12.29 -10.51 -33.15
CA SER A 596 -12.37 -11.66 -32.23
C SER A 596 -11.55 -11.49 -30.97
N GLY A 597 -10.50 -10.65 -31.01
CA GLY A 597 -9.50 -10.51 -29.93
C GLY A 597 -8.51 -11.69 -29.86
N THR A 598 -8.50 -12.58 -30.87
CA THR A 598 -7.62 -13.76 -30.89
C THR A 598 -6.99 -13.93 -32.28
N TRP A 599 -5.69 -14.27 -32.31
CA TRP A 599 -5.00 -14.64 -33.52
C TRP A 599 -5.38 -16.09 -33.93
N ASN A 600 -5.88 -16.29 -35.13
CA ASN A 600 -6.20 -17.60 -35.69
C ASN A 600 -5.08 -18.09 -36.59
#